data_5d5738379cdf47eb6d32b47bf56910d4
#
_entry.id   5d5738379cdf47eb6d32b47bf56910d4
#
_cell.length_a   1.000
_cell.length_b   1.000
_cell.length_c   1.000
_cell.angle_alpha   90.00
_cell.angle_beta   90.00
_cell.angle_gamma   90.00
#
_symmetry.space_group_name_H-M   'P 1'
#
loop_
_entity.id
_entity.type
_entity.pdbx_description
1 polymer ?
#
loop_
_entity_poly.entity_id
_entity_poly.type
_entity_poly.pdbx_seq_one_letter_code
_entity_poly.pdbx_strand_id
1 'polypeptide(L)'
;KLQAWHDTGAAAEGCLPDGMHAFDPDEDDDIVHPLDDPAVSGDDVGTSEPQPAATRSTGQAREPFEYGEILRAGGVVLSPHAIAMRYYRERALPHLVDFPRRPSPRAPEPEMERLEPWELGASIERVDWLHSLALSPTPIPGFTIMQRRMTEEPAFEKRPVPVDLDLYVDSSGSMPNPQVSTSFPALAGAIVALSALRAGASVQVTLWSGKRDVMGTTGFVRDADQILHVLTGFFGGSTCFPIYRLRDTYPAQGQRQRMTHIL
;
A
#
# COMPACT_ATOMS: atom_id res chain seq x y z
N LYS A 1 -23.01 -30.56 5.52
CA LYS A 1 -22.81 -30.08 4.12
C LYS A 1 -21.64 -29.08 4.00
N LEU A 2 -21.42 -28.19 4.97
CA LEU A 2 -20.28 -27.26 5.00
C LEU A 2 -18.95 -28.00 5.21
N GLN A 3 -18.91 -29.00 6.09
CA GLN A 3 -17.74 -29.83 6.36
C GLN A 3 -17.31 -30.66 5.14
N ALA A 4 -18.29 -31.19 4.40
CA ALA A 4 -18.02 -31.95 3.17
C ALA A 4 -17.47 -31.07 2.03
N TRP A 5 -17.66 -29.76 2.09
CA TRP A 5 -17.11 -28.81 1.12
C TRP A 5 -15.68 -28.40 1.49
N HIS A 6 -15.37 -28.34 2.76
CA HIS A 6 -14.03 -28.13 3.28
C HIS A 6 -13.09 -29.27 2.88
N ASP A 7 -13.59 -30.51 2.94
CA ASP A 7 -12.79 -31.71 2.60
C ASP A 7 -12.59 -31.91 1.08
N THR A 8 -13.37 -31.24 0.25
CA THR A 8 -13.20 -31.29 -1.23
C THR A 8 -12.30 -30.19 -1.78
N GLY A 9 -11.91 -29.22 -0.99
CA GLY A 9 -10.92 -28.19 -1.36
C GLY A 9 -9.48 -28.72 -1.48
N ALA A 10 -9.20 -29.92 -0.98
CA ALA A 10 -7.88 -30.57 -1.05
C ALA A 10 -7.53 -31.16 -2.43
N ALA A 11 -8.40 -31.04 -3.44
CA ALA A 11 -8.23 -31.70 -4.72
C ALA A 11 -7.57 -30.81 -5.82
N ALA A 12 -6.80 -29.79 -5.44
CA ALA A 12 -5.99 -29.05 -6.38
C ALA A 12 -4.54 -29.57 -6.52
N GLU A 13 -4.31 -30.86 -6.21
CA GLU A 13 -2.99 -31.50 -6.29
C GLU A 13 -2.43 -31.69 -7.70
N GLY A 14 -2.94 -31.06 -8.71
CA GLY A 14 -2.61 -31.36 -10.10
C GLY A 14 -1.80 -30.37 -10.90
N CYS A 15 -1.44 -29.17 -10.39
CA CYS A 15 -0.87 -28.10 -11.23
C CYS A 15 0.39 -27.39 -10.68
N LEU A 16 1.07 -27.98 -9.70
CA LEU A 16 2.37 -27.44 -9.28
C LEU A 16 3.50 -28.11 -10.07
N PRO A 17 4.51 -27.36 -10.55
CA PRO A 17 5.72 -27.94 -11.11
C PRO A 17 6.41 -28.83 -10.08
N ASP A 18 7.03 -29.93 -10.54
CA ASP A 18 7.83 -30.82 -9.68
C ASP A 18 8.84 -29.99 -8.86
N GLY A 19 8.71 -30.02 -7.56
CA GLY A 19 9.54 -29.28 -6.60
C GLY A 19 8.86 -28.08 -5.91
N MET A 20 7.63 -27.71 -6.26
CA MET A 20 6.80 -26.82 -5.47
C MET A 20 5.79 -27.66 -4.67
N HIS A 21 6.06 -27.88 -3.42
CA HIS A 21 5.07 -28.45 -2.51
C HIS A 21 3.94 -27.43 -2.30
N ALA A 22 2.70 -27.94 -2.29
CA ALA A 22 1.60 -27.14 -1.77
C ALA A 22 1.96 -26.73 -0.35
N PHE A 23 1.74 -25.47 0.00
CA PHE A 23 1.94 -24.98 1.35
C PHE A 23 1.07 -25.83 2.29
N ASP A 24 1.72 -26.66 3.11
CA ASP A 24 1.08 -27.39 4.17
C ASP A 24 1.21 -26.55 5.45
N PRO A 25 0.11 -25.99 5.98
CA PRO A 25 0.18 -25.16 7.18
C PRO A 25 0.61 -25.94 8.42
N ASP A 26 0.64 -27.28 8.34
CA ASP A 26 1.03 -28.13 9.46
C ASP A 26 2.54 -28.50 9.42
N GLU A 27 3.26 -28.23 8.31
CA GLU A 27 4.68 -28.57 8.19
C GLU A 27 5.66 -27.44 8.57
N ASP A 28 5.21 -26.18 8.64
CA ASP A 28 6.04 -25.03 9.00
C ASP A 28 5.65 -24.49 10.38
N ASP A 29 6.20 -25.07 11.43
CA ASP A 29 6.04 -24.63 12.83
C ASP A 29 6.49 -23.17 13.07
N ASP A 30 7.21 -22.55 12.13
CA ASP A 30 7.73 -21.18 12.26
C ASP A 30 6.87 -20.10 11.57
N ILE A 31 5.88 -20.49 10.76
CA ILE A 31 4.97 -19.53 10.13
C ILE A 31 3.66 -19.51 10.88
N VAL A 32 3.57 -18.61 11.85
CA VAL A 32 2.31 -18.34 12.54
C VAL A 32 1.30 -17.79 11.55
N HIS A 33 0.23 -18.55 11.31
CA HIS A 33 -0.88 -18.07 10.49
C HIS A 33 -1.42 -16.78 11.11
N PRO A 34 -1.72 -15.71 10.32
CA PRO A 34 -2.19 -14.43 10.85
C PRO A 34 -3.39 -14.51 11.81
N LEU A 35 -4.17 -15.61 11.77
CA LEU A 35 -5.26 -15.86 12.71
C LEU A 35 -4.80 -16.51 14.02
N ASP A 36 -3.66 -17.17 14.01
CA ASP A 36 -3.10 -17.86 15.16
C ASP A 36 -2.05 -16.98 15.88
N ASP A 37 -1.77 -15.78 15.32
CA ASP A 37 -0.92 -14.79 15.96
C ASP A 37 -1.61 -14.24 17.22
N PRO A 38 -1.02 -14.44 18.41
CA PRO A 38 -1.60 -13.97 19.68
C PRO A 38 -1.75 -12.45 19.74
N ALA A 39 -1.00 -11.69 18.93
CA ALA A 39 -1.18 -10.23 18.80
C ALA A 39 -2.48 -9.84 18.07
N VAL A 40 -3.07 -10.76 17.30
CA VAL A 40 -4.32 -10.56 16.55
C VAL A 40 -5.52 -11.12 17.31
N SER A 41 -5.29 -12.14 18.14
CA SER A 41 -6.37 -12.88 18.81
C SER A 41 -6.98 -12.16 20.00
N GLY A 42 -6.43 -11.09 20.50
CA GLY A 42 -7.05 -10.28 21.57
C GLY A 42 -7.38 -11.04 22.87
N ASP A 43 -6.86 -12.24 23.06
CA ASP A 43 -7.10 -13.02 24.24
C ASP A 43 -6.18 -12.57 25.36
N ASP A 44 -6.79 -12.00 26.41
CA ASP A 44 -6.17 -11.80 27.70
C ASP A 44 -5.47 -13.08 28.18
N VAL A 45 -4.21 -12.94 28.56
CA VAL A 45 -3.33 -13.98 29.08
C VAL A 45 -3.94 -14.59 30.35
N GLY A 46 -4.81 -15.56 30.15
CA GLY A 46 -5.25 -16.49 31.18
C GLY A 46 -4.52 -17.82 30.98
N THR A 47 -3.63 -18.15 31.91
CA THR A 47 -2.95 -19.44 32.03
C THR A 47 -3.91 -20.61 31.75
N SER A 48 -3.82 -21.24 30.60
CA SER A 48 -4.52 -22.47 30.28
C SER A 48 -3.56 -23.45 29.62
N GLU A 49 -3.60 -24.71 30.07
CA GLU A 49 -2.83 -25.83 29.56
C GLU A 49 -2.96 -25.99 28.02
N PRO A 50 -1.95 -26.53 27.31
CA PRO A 50 -1.99 -26.72 25.89
C PRO A 50 -3.11 -27.68 25.51
N GLN A 51 -4.19 -27.15 24.96
CA GLN A 51 -5.23 -27.94 24.33
C GLN A 51 -4.85 -28.21 22.86
N PRO A 52 -5.16 -29.43 22.35
CA PRO A 52 -4.86 -29.78 20.97
C PRO A 52 -5.54 -28.78 19.99
N ALA A 53 -4.83 -28.41 18.93
CA ALA A 53 -5.15 -27.36 17.96
C ALA A 53 -6.58 -27.41 17.35
N ALA A 54 -7.26 -28.55 17.40
CA ALA A 54 -8.60 -28.75 16.89
C ALA A 54 -9.74 -28.05 17.68
N THR A 55 -9.45 -27.44 18.83
CA THR A 55 -10.50 -26.91 19.73
C THR A 55 -10.43 -25.38 19.88
N ARG A 56 -9.52 -24.70 19.22
CA ARG A 56 -9.44 -23.22 19.25
C ARG A 56 -10.26 -22.57 18.15
N SER A 57 -11.55 -22.88 18.09
CA SER A 57 -12.49 -22.04 17.34
C SER A 57 -12.86 -20.84 18.20
N THR A 58 -12.00 -19.89 18.34
CA THR A 58 -12.26 -18.60 19.01
C THR A 58 -13.06 -17.67 18.10
N GLY A 59 -14.14 -18.11 17.50
CA GLY A 59 -15.09 -17.24 16.81
C GLY A 59 -14.57 -16.36 15.66
N GLN A 60 -13.29 -16.43 15.32
CA GLN A 60 -12.70 -15.71 14.21
C GLN A 60 -12.85 -16.52 12.92
N ALA A 61 -13.36 -15.87 11.89
CA ALA A 61 -13.50 -16.47 10.59
C ALA A 61 -12.14 -16.70 9.93
N ARG A 62 -11.83 -17.94 9.58
CA ARG A 62 -10.60 -18.28 8.85
C ARG A 62 -10.68 -17.86 7.39
N GLU A 63 -11.86 -17.94 6.80
CA GLU A 63 -12.11 -17.71 5.38
C GLU A 63 -13.06 -16.52 5.16
N PRO A 64 -12.96 -15.79 4.04
CA PRO A 64 -13.89 -14.70 3.71
C PRO A 64 -15.36 -15.12 3.75
N PHE A 65 -15.65 -16.34 3.29
CA PHE A 65 -17.01 -16.90 3.35
C PHE A 65 -17.52 -17.03 4.79
N GLU A 66 -16.72 -17.59 5.70
CA GLU A 66 -17.07 -17.74 7.12
C GLU A 66 -17.30 -16.38 7.78
N TYR A 67 -16.44 -15.42 7.47
CA TYR A 67 -16.59 -14.04 7.93
C TYR A 67 -17.92 -13.42 7.47
N GLY A 68 -18.32 -13.71 6.23
CA GLY A 68 -19.63 -13.32 5.69
C GLY A 68 -20.81 -13.93 6.44
N GLU A 69 -20.71 -15.21 6.85
CA GLU A 69 -21.77 -15.87 7.64
C GLU A 69 -21.88 -15.26 9.04
N ILE A 70 -20.75 -14.91 9.67
CA ILE A 70 -20.75 -14.22 10.98
C ILE A 70 -21.41 -12.84 10.85
N LEU A 71 -21.08 -12.06 9.84
CA LEU A 71 -21.70 -10.76 9.60
C LEU A 71 -23.21 -10.89 9.37
N ARG A 72 -23.61 -11.89 8.59
CA ARG A 72 -25.03 -12.16 8.30
C ARG A 72 -25.80 -12.58 9.55
N ALA A 73 -25.20 -13.41 10.41
CA ALA A 73 -25.77 -13.77 11.71
C ALA A 73 -25.90 -12.54 12.63
N GLY A 74 -25.01 -11.56 12.50
CA GLY A 74 -25.10 -10.26 13.18
C GLY A 74 -26.06 -9.25 12.53
N GLY A 75 -26.81 -9.66 11.49
CA GLY A 75 -27.77 -8.79 10.80
C GLY A 75 -27.17 -7.91 9.70
N VAL A 76 -25.89 -8.07 9.37
CA VAL A 76 -25.20 -7.29 8.32
C VAL A 76 -25.23 -8.07 7.00
N VAL A 77 -25.95 -7.56 6.02
CA VAL A 77 -26.04 -8.17 4.68
C VAL A 77 -25.18 -7.40 3.70
N LEU A 78 -24.11 -8.04 3.23
CA LEU A 78 -23.15 -7.48 2.27
C LEU A 78 -23.01 -8.41 1.06
N SER A 79 -22.55 -7.87 -0.07
CA SER A 79 -22.14 -8.68 -1.21
C SER A 79 -20.88 -9.49 -0.89
N PRO A 80 -20.64 -10.66 -1.54
CA PRO A 80 -19.42 -11.44 -1.34
C PRO A 80 -18.14 -10.60 -1.54
N HIS A 81 -18.13 -9.71 -2.52
CA HIS A 81 -17.02 -8.81 -2.78
C HIS A 81 -16.81 -7.78 -1.64
N ALA A 82 -17.88 -7.18 -1.13
CA ALA A 82 -17.79 -6.26 0.01
C ALA A 82 -17.32 -6.96 1.30
N ILE A 83 -17.72 -8.21 1.49
CA ILE A 83 -17.25 -9.07 2.57
C ILE A 83 -15.74 -9.30 2.44
N ALA A 84 -15.27 -9.68 1.25
CA ALA A 84 -13.85 -9.89 0.99
C ALA A 84 -13.03 -8.63 1.22
N MET A 85 -13.46 -7.48 0.70
CA MET A 85 -12.77 -6.20 0.93
C MET A 85 -12.58 -5.91 2.43
N ARG A 86 -13.62 -6.11 3.23
CA ARG A 86 -13.59 -5.89 4.66
C ARG A 86 -12.68 -6.91 5.36
N TYR A 87 -12.81 -8.19 5.03
CA TYR A 87 -12.00 -9.29 5.54
C TYR A 87 -10.50 -9.02 5.32
N TYR A 88 -10.07 -8.76 4.07
CA TYR A 88 -8.66 -8.49 3.77
C TYR A 88 -8.15 -7.21 4.39
N ARG A 89 -8.99 -6.18 4.54
CA ARG A 89 -8.62 -4.96 5.27
C ARG A 89 -8.31 -5.26 6.72
N GLU A 90 -9.21 -5.93 7.43
CA GLU A 90 -9.07 -6.23 8.85
C GLU A 90 -7.87 -7.15 9.09
N ARG A 91 -7.66 -8.14 8.22
CA ARG A 91 -6.52 -9.07 8.32
C ARG A 91 -5.18 -8.44 7.98
N ALA A 92 -5.13 -7.46 7.10
CA ALA A 92 -3.89 -6.79 6.73
C ALA A 92 -3.40 -5.80 7.79
N LEU A 93 -4.30 -5.18 8.56
CA LEU A 93 -3.95 -4.11 9.50
C LEU A 93 -2.88 -4.49 10.55
N PRO A 94 -2.92 -5.67 11.18
CA PRO A 94 -1.89 -6.08 12.15
C PRO A 94 -0.51 -6.31 11.53
N HIS A 95 -0.46 -6.60 10.24
CA HIS A 95 0.76 -6.98 9.51
C HIS A 95 1.36 -5.86 8.66
N LEU A 96 0.94 -4.60 8.90
CA LEU A 96 1.47 -3.48 8.13
C LEU A 96 2.97 -3.28 8.39
N VAL A 97 3.75 -3.26 7.31
CA VAL A 97 5.20 -3.10 7.31
C VAL A 97 5.63 -1.65 7.09
N ASP A 98 6.88 -1.35 7.41
CA ASP A 98 7.47 -0.06 7.06
C ASP A 98 7.70 0.02 5.55
N PHE A 99 7.11 1.04 4.94
CA PHE A 99 7.16 1.23 3.51
C PHE A 99 8.38 2.07 3.10
N PRO A 100 9.10 1.69 2.03
CA PRO A 100 10.32 2.36 1.61
C PRO A 100 10.12 3.86 1.34
N ARG A 101 11.09 4.64 1.78
CA ARG A 101 11.17 6.08 1.55
C ARG A 101 12.50 6.44 0.91
N ARG A 102 12.53 7.53 0.18
CA ARG A 102 13.74 8.05 -0.42
C ARG A 102 13.89 9.54 -0.12
N PRO A 103 15.10 10.08 -0.22
CA PRO A 103 15.33 11.51 -0.09
C PRO A 103 14.46 12.29 -1.08
N SER A 104 13.85 13.37 -0.62
CA SER A 104 13.07 14.25 -1.51
C SER A 104 13.99 14.82 -2.61
N PRO A 105 13.57 14.75 -3.89
CA PRO A 105 14.33 15.34 -4.99
C PRO A 105 14.21 16.87 -5.05
N ARG A 106 13.41 17.49 -4.17
CA ARG A 106 13.28 18.95 -4.18
C ARG A 106 14.62 19.61 -3.95
N ALA A 107 15.02 20.43 -4.90
CA ALA A 107 16.06 21.41 -4.67
C ALA A 107 15.69 22.26 -3.45
N PRO A 108 16.62 22.60 -2.56
CA PRO A 108 16.34 23.51 -1.48
C PRO A 108 15.84 24.81 -2.09
N GLU A 109 14.59 25.19 -1.79
CA GLU A 109 14.14 26.54 -2.11
C GLU A 109 14.94 27.48 -1.22
N PRO A 110 15.63 28.48 -1.77
CA PRO A 110 16.37 29.41 -0.98
C PRO A 110 15.39 30.16 -0.07
N GLU A 111 15.59 30.08 1.24
CA GLU A 111 14.80 30.84 2.20
C GLU A 111 15.44 32.19 2.47
N MET A 112 14.63 33.19 2.72
CA MET A 112 15.08 34.51 3.11
C MET A 112 15.65 34.43 4.53
N GLU A 113 16.97 34.54 4.67
CA GLU A 113 17.67 34.51 5.97
C GLU A 113 17.48 35.81 6.72
N ARG A 114 17.74 36.94 6.03
CA ARG A 114 17.68 38.27 6.61
C ARG A 114 17.58 39.35 5.54
N LEU A 115 17.21 40.54 5.99
CA LEU A 115 17.38 41.79 5.24
C LEU A 115 18.72 42.44 5.62
N GLU A 116 19.47 42.86 4.64
CA GLU A 116 20.71 43.59 4.81
C GLU A 116 20.79 44.79 3.88
N PRO A 117 21.57 45.86 4.19
CA PRO A 117 21.74 46.97 3.28
C PRO A 117 22.21 46.52 1.91
N TRP A 118 21.60 46.99 0.85
CA TRP A 118 22.01 46.69 -0.52
C TRP A 118 23.34 47.40 -0.85
N GLU A 119 24.30 46.60 -1.28
CA GLU A 119 25.64 47.13 -1.68
C GLU A 119 25.62 47.61 -3.14
N LEU A 120 26.28 48.72 -3.39
CA LEU A 120 26.43 49.27 -4.74
C LEU A 120 27.12 48.25 -5.67
N GLY A 121 26.41 47.86 -6.74
CA GLY A 121 26.90 46.86 -7.69
C GLY A 121 26.30 45.48 -7.49
N ALA A 122 25.57 45.21 -6.39
CA ALA A 122 24.78 44.00 -6.24
C ALA A 122 23.58 43.96 -7.15
N SER A 123 23.04 42.76 -7.42
CA SER A 123 21.86 42.61 -8.30
C SER A 123 20.65 43.35 -7.74
N ILE A 124 20.03 44.17 -8.55
CA ILE A 124 18.83 44.96 -8.21
C ILE A 124 17.60 44.03 -7.95
N GLU A 125 17.61 42.83 -8.49
CA GLU A 125 16.53 41.84 -8.29
C GLU A 125 16.41 41.37 -6.84
N ARG A 126 17.50 41.49 -6.04
CA ARG A 126 17.52 41.14 -4.62
C ARG A 126 16.97 42.24 -3.73
N VAL A 127 16.75 43.47 -4.26
CA VAL A 127 16.26 44.60 -3.49
C VAL A 127 14.82 44.37 -3.06
N ASP A 128 14.57 44.52 -1.76
CA ASP A 128 13.22 44.59 -1.19
C ASP A 128 12.74 46.04 -1.16
N TRP A 129 12.08 46.45 -2.23
CA TRP A 129 11.59 47.80 -2.37
C TRP A 129 10.56 48.17 -1.32
N LEU A 130 9.72 47.21 -0.91
CA LEU A 130 8.68 47.47 0.08
C LEU A 130 9.29 47.83 1.44
N HIS A 131 10.25 47.04 1.92
CA HIS A 131 10.98 47.34 3.15
C HIS A 131 11.84 48.60 3.03
N SER A 132 12.52 48.78 1.92
CA SER A 132 13.37 49.97 1.69
C SER A 132 12.54 51.28 1.76
N LEU A 133 11.38 51.32 1.13
CA LEU A 133 10.49 52.49 1.16
C LEU A 133 9.79 52.66 2.53
N ALA A 134 9.52 51.56 3.24
CA ALA A 134 9.01 51.63 4.62
C ALA A 134 10.02 52.21 5.59
N LEU A 135 11.33 51.98 5.37
CA LEU A 135 12.41 52.55 6.18
C LEU A 135 12.63 54.05 5.85
N SER A 136 12.57 54.42 4.60
CA SER A 136 12.75 55.78 4.17
C SER A 136 12.03 56.05 2.84
N PRO A 137 11.22 57.11 2.74
CA PRO A 137 10.62 57.50 1.49
C PRO A 137 11.66 57.96 0.43
N THR A 138 12.89 58.26 0.87
CA THR A 138 14.02 58.54 0.01
C THR A 138 15.06 57.46 0.16
N PRO A 139 15.06 56.43 -0.71
CA PRO A 139 15.97 55.29 -0.58
C PRO A 139 17.41 55.67 -0.89
N ILE A 140 18.32 55.36 0.03
CA ILE A 140 19.77 55.69 -0.08
C ILE A 140 20.53 54.33 -0.19
N PRO A 141 21.28 54.12 -1.30
CA PRO A 141 22.12 52.91 -1.43
C PRO A 141 23.08 52.75 -0.26
N GLY A 142 23.23 51.50 0.23
CA GLY A 142 24.11 51.18 1.36
C GLY A 142 23.54 51.53 2.73
N PHE A 143 22.39 52.26 2.83
CA PHE A 143 21.79 52.66 4.11
C PHE A 143 20.34 52.22 4.25
N THR A 144 19.47 52.67 3.39
CA THR A 144 18.04 52.40 3.49
C THR A 144 17.49 51.46 2.39
N ILE A 145 18.28 51.27 1.32
CA ILE A 145 17.94 50.24 0.34
C ILE A 145 18.33 48.89 0.96
N MET A 146 17.34 48.02 1.17
CA MET A 146 17.51 46.71 1.75
C MET A 146 17.45 45.64 0.67
N GLN A 147 18.30 44.62 0.77
CA GLN A 147 18.27 43.41 -0.07
C GLN A 147 17.95 42.19 0.74
N ARG A 148 17.33 41.21 0.08
CA ARG A 148 17.05 39.89 0.65
C ARG A 148 18.31 39.03 0.55
N ARG A 149 18.84 38.63 1.69
CA ARG A 149 19.86 37.59 1.74
C ARG A 149 19.16 36.25 1.78
N MET A 150 19.43 35.42 0.77
CA MET A 150 18.92 34.08 0.69
C MET A 150 19.98 33.13 1.28
N THR A 151 19.52 32.17 2.10
CA THR A 151 20.42 31.12 2.58
C THR A 151 20.67 30.11 1.48
N GLU A 152 21.94 29.70 1.32
CA GLU A 152 22.33 28.60 0.44
C GLU A 152 22.25 27.24 1.16
N GLU A 153 22.14 27.28 2.49
CA GLU A 153 21.97 26.05 3.27
C GLU A 153 20.52 25.55 3.17
N PRO A 154 20.32 24.26 2.96
CA PRO A 154 18.97 23.69 3.01
C PRO A 154 18.44 23.83 4.45
N ALA A 155 17.56 24.80 4.68
CA ALA A 155 16.99 25.12 5.99
C ALA A 155 16.16 23.98 6.60
N PHE A 156 15.86 22.94 5.83
CA PHE A 156 15.11 21.78 6.29
C PHE A 156 15.79 20.46 5.94
N GLU A 157 15.86 19.58 6.94
CA GLU A 157 16.14 18.17 6.69
C GLU A 157 15.22 17.68 5.57
N LYS A 158 15.82 17.13 4.51
CA LYS A 158 15.11 16.53 3.39
C LYS A 158 14.21 15.42 3.92
N ARG A 159 12.94 15.73 4.21
CA ARG A 159 12.00 14.70 4.67
C ARG A 159 11.90 13.62 3.61
N PRO A 160 12.18 12.36 3.97
CA PRO A 160 12.09 11.28 3.03
C PRO A 160 10.63 11.12 2.56
N VAL A 161 10.44 11.05 1.25
CA VAL A 161 9.12 10.81 0.62
C VAL A 161 8.95 9.33 0.31
N PRO A 162 7.76 8.75 0.53
CA PRO A 162 7.51 7.37 0.14
C PRO A 162 7.57 7.23 -1.38
N VAL A 163 7.97 6.05 -1.84
CA VAL A 163 7.86 5.70 -3.26
C VAL A 163 6.43 5.28 -3.58
N ASP A 164 5.95 5.56 -4.79
CA ASP A 164 4.65 5.07 -5.21
C ASP A 164 4.71 3.57 -5.53
N LEU A 165 3.61 2.86 -5.27
CA LEU A 165 3.49 1.42 -5.47
C LEU A 165 2.66 1.13 -6.72
N ASP A 166 3.19 0.27 -7.61
CA ASP A 166 2.44 -0.29 -8.73
C ASP A 166 2.38 -1.82 -8.55
N LEU A 167 1.19 -2.34 -8.34
CA LEU A 167 0.93 -3.71 -7.91
C LEU A 167 0.17 -4.47 -8.99
N TYR A 168 0.70 -5.62 -9.39
CA TYR A 168 0.06 -6.53 -10.33
C TYR A 168 -0.27 -7.83 -9.61
N VAL A 169 -1.53 -8.24 -9.66
CA VAL A 169 -2.01 -9.45 -8.96
C VAL A 169 -2.59 -10.41 -9.98
N ASP A 170 -2.13 -11.66 -9.92
CA ASP A 170 -2.67 -12.75 -10.73
C ASP A 170 -4.01 -13.21 -10.17
N SER A 171 -4.98 -13.34 -11.07
CA SER A 171 -6.33 -13.82 -10.81
C SER A 171 -6.72 -14.94 -11.79
N SER A 172 -5.74 -15.72 -12.22
CA SER A 172 -5.97 -16.89 -13.07
C SER A 172 -6.73 -17.98 -12.34
N GLY A 173 -7.21 -18.98 -13.09
CA GLY A 173 -8.04 -20.06 -12.55
C GLY A 173 -7.33 -20.98 -11.56
N SER A 174 -5.99 -20.94 -11.49
CA SER A 174 -5.18 -21.67 -10.49
C SER A 174 -5.10 -20.93 -9.15
N MET A 175 -5.46 -19.62 -9.12
CA MET A 175 -5.42 -18.83 -7.89
C MET A 175 -6.70 -19.01 -7.07
N PRO A 176 -6.61 -19.00 -5.73
CA PRO A 176 -7.78 -19.02 -4.88
C PRO A 176 -8.67 -17.79 -5.11
N ASN A 177 -9.98 -17.99 -5.20
CA ASN A 177 -10.91 -16.89 -5.29
C ASN A 177 -11.00 -16.13 -3.95
N PRO A 178 -10.53 -14.88 -3.87
CA PRO A 178 -10.46 -14.11 -2.62
C PRO A 178 -11.83 -13.78 -2.01
N GLN A 179 -12.93 -14.01 -2.74
CA GLN A 179 -14.29 -13.80 -2.22
C GLN A 179 -14.86 -15.03 -1.51
N VAL A 180 -14.21 -16.19 -1.68
CA VAL A 180 -14.64 -17.47 -1.12
C VAL A 180 -13.65 -18.00 -0.12
N SER A 181 -12.39 -18.13 -0.54
CA SER A 181 -11.28 -18.68 0.28
C SER A 181 -10.15 -17.66 0.46
N THR A 182 -9.28 -17.93 1.42
CA THR A 182 -8.14 -17.04 1.65
C THR A 182 -7.17 -17.12 0.47
N SER A 183 -6.96 -15.96 -0.17
CA SER A 183 -5.94 -15.77 -1.20
C SER A 183 -4.75 -15.03 -0.60
N PHE A 184 -3.61 -15.71 -0.49
CA PHE A 184 -2.39 -15.12 0.05
C PHE A 184 -1.86 -13.97 -0.84
N PRO A 185 -1.90 -14.05 -2.18
CA PRO A 185 -1.58 -12.90 -3.03
C PRO A 185 -2.46 -11.68 -2.74
N ALA A 186 -3.78 -11.86 -2.55
CA ALA A 186 -4.68 -10.77 -2.19
C ALA A 186 -4.35 -10.20 -0.81
N LEU A 187 -4.03 -11.06 0.18
CA LEU A 187 -3.64 -10.62 1.51
C LEU A 187 -2.30 -9.87 1.49
N ALA A 188 -1.28 -10.42 0.83
CA ALA A 188 0.01 -9.77 0.69
C ALA A 188 -0.11 -8.42 -0.03
N GLY A 189 -0.91 -8.39 -1.11
CA GLY A 189 -1.24 -7.15 -1.82
C GLY A 189 -1.90 -6.12 -0.91
N ALA A 190 -2.86 -6.53 -0.08
CA ALA A 190 -3.53 -5.66 0.88
C ALA A 190 -2.55 -5.11 1.94
N ILE A 191 -1.68 -5.96 2.51
CA ILE A 191 -0.66 -5.55 3.48
C ILE A 191 0.26 -4.48 2.88
N VAL A 192 0.83 -4.75 1.70
CA VAL A 192 1.78 -3.85 1.04
C VAL A 192 1.09 -2.55 0.61
N ALA A 193 -0.11 -2.63 0.03
CA ALA A 193 -0.85 -1.46 -0.41
C ALA A 193 -1.27 -0.55 0.76
N LEU A 194 -1.80 -1.13 1.84
CA LEU A 194 -2.18 -0.36 3.03
C LEU A 194 -0.95 0.22 3.75
N SER A 195 0.19 -0.49 3.74
CA SER A 195 1.46 0.03 4.25
C SER A 195 1.95 1.23 3.44
N ALA A 196 1.84 1.16 2.11
CA ALA A 196 2.16 2.27 1.21
C ALA A 196 1.27 3.50 1.47
N LEU A 197 -0.05 3.29 1.60
CA LEU A 197 -1.01 4.35 1.93
C LEU A 197 -0.69 4.98 3.30
N ARG A 198 -0.40 4.16 4.32
CA ARG A 198 0.01 4.64 5.65
C ARG A 198 1.27 5.50 5.60
N ALA A 199 2.21 5.18 4.72
CA ALA A 199 3.40 5.97 4.50
C ALA A 199 3.16 7.27 3.71
N GLY A 200 1.95 7.45 3.13
CA GLY A 200 1.58 8.58 2.29
C GLY A 200 1.90 8.40 0.79
N ALA A 201 2.21 7.17 0.35
CA ALA A 201 2.38 6.83 -1.05
C ALA A 201 1.04 6.77 -1.80
N SER A 202 1.10 6.85 -3.13
CA SER A 202 -0.02 6.50 -4.00
C SER A 202 0.16 5.08 -4.53
N VAL A 203 -0.94 4.37 -4.71
CA VAL A 203 -0.95 2.96 -5.12
C VAL A 203 -1.75 2.79 -6.39
N GLN A 204 -1.19 2.08 -7.35
CA GLN A 204 -1.90 1.59 -8.52
C GLN A 204 -1.97 0.07 -8.43
N VAL A 205 -3.14 -0.50 -8.67
CA VAL A 205 -3.34 -1.96 -8.68
C VAL A 205 -3.89 -2.39 -10.02
N THR A 206 -3.34 -3.48 -10.53
CA THR A 206 -3.82 -4.16 -11.74
C THR A 206 -4.04 -5.63 -11.42
N LEU A 207 -5.29 -6.06 -11.44
CA LEU A 207 -5.70 -7.45 -11.39
C LEU A 207 -5.78 -8.00 -12.82
N TRP A 208 -5.19 -9.15 -13.07
CA TRP A 208 -5.11 -9.69 -14.42
C TRP A 208 -5.31 -11.21 -14.45
N SER A 209 -5.73 -11.71 -15.61
CA SER A 209 -5.87 -13.13 -15.91
C SER A 209 -5.61 -13.38 -17.40
N GLY A 210 -6.63 -13.50 -18.23
CA GLY A 210 -6.51 -13.65 -19.67
C GLY A 210 -6.11 -12.35 -20.40
N LYS A 211 -5.99 -12.43 -21.72
CA LYS A 211 -5.58 -11.28 -22.57
C LYS A 211 -6.49 -10.07 -22.43
N ARG A 212 -7.78 -10.27 -22.11
CA ARG A 212 -8.80 -9.21 -21.96
C ARG A 212 -9.31 -9.05 -20.54
N ASP A 213 -8.92 -9.97 -19.66
CA ASP A 213 -9.41 -10.01 -18.27
C ASP A 213 -8.43 -9.20 -17.41
N VAL A 214 -8.61 -7.89 -17.46
CA VAL A 214 -7.77 -6.94 -16.74
C VAL A 214 -8.67 -5.89 -16.10
N MET A 215 -8.54 -5.72 -14.80
CA MET A 215 -9.17 -4.66 -14.02
C MET A 215 -8.10 -3.89 -13.27
N GLY A 216 -8.25 -2.60 -13.10
CA GLY A 216 -7.28 -1.79 -12.37
C GLY A 216 -7.89 -0.54 -11.78
N THR A 217 -7.13 0.08 -10.89
CA THR A 217 -7.45 1.42 -10.41
C THR A 217 -7.31 2.47 -11.53
N THR A 218 -7.89 3.63 -11.34
CA THR A 218 -7.77 4.75 -12.29
C THR A 218 -6.42 5.46 -12.18
N GLY A 219 -5.32 4.70 -12.32
CA GLY A 219 -3.96 5.18 -12.08
C GLY A 219 -3.56 5.06 -10.61
N PHE A 220 -2.61 5.91 -10.19
CA PHE A 220 -2.12 5.96 -8.81
C PHE A 220 -3.10 6.71 -7.91
N VAL A 221 -3.71 6.01 -6.97
CA VAL A 221 -4.75 6.52 -6.08
C VAL A 221 -4.34 6.38 -4.60
N ARG A 222 -5.03 7.10 -3.72
CA ARG A 222 -4.89 6.99 -2.26
C ARG A 222 -6.16 6.52 -1.58
N ASP A 223 -7.04 5.92 -2.34
CA ASP A 223 -8.31 5.38 -1.87
C ASP A 223 -8.17 3.89 -1.59
N ALA A 224 -8.21 3.53 -0.30
CA ALA A 224 -8.09 2.14 0.15
C ALA A 224 -9.26 1.26 -0.33
N ASP A 225 -10.47 1.82 -0.47
CA ASP A 225 -11.62 1.05 -0.92
C ASP A 225 -11.50 0.69 -2.40
N GLN A 226 -11.06 1.63 -3.22
CA GLN A 226 -10.81 1.39 -4.63
C GLN A 226 -9.69 0.36 -4.84
N ILE A 227 -8.62 0.43 -4.05
CA ILE A 227 -7.50 -0.50 -4.10
C ILE A 227 -7.96 -1.91 -3.70
N LEU A 228 -8.63 -2.05 -2.55
CA LEU A 228 -9.11 -3.34 -2.06
C LEU A 228 -10.15 -3.94 -2.99
N HIS A 229 -11.01 -3.11 -3.62
CA HIS A 229 -11.97 -3.57 -4.60
C HIS A 229 -11.28 -4.28 -5.77
N VAL A 230 -10.19 -3.73 -6.29
CA VAL A 230 -9.42 -4.40 -7.35
C VAL A 230 -8.72 -5.65 -6.83
N LEU A 231 -8.04 -5.58 -5.66
CA LEU A 231 -7.30 -6.71 -5.07
C LEU A 231 -8.17 -7.94 -4.76
N THR A 232 -9.43 -7.73 -4.40
CA THR A 232 -10.37 -8.79 -4.05
C THR A 232 -11.29 -9.19 -5.20
N GLY A 233 -11.02 -8.68 -6.41
CA GLY A 233 -11.65 -9.14 -7.63
C GLY A 233 -11.17 -10.55 -8.03
N PHE A 234 -11.92 -11.24 -8.88
CA PHE A 234 -11.54 -12.55 -9.40
C PHE A 234 -12.07 -12.79 -10.79
N PHE A 235 -11.20 -13.23 -11.70
CA PHE A 235 -11.59 -13.60 -13.07
C PHE A 235 -11.66 -15.12 -13.26
N GLY A 236 -10.71 -15.88 -12.72
CA GLY A 236 -10.66 -17.34 -12.84
C GLY A 236 -10.35 -17.83 -14.26
N GLY A 237 -9.73 -17.00 -15.09
CA GLY A 237 -9.44 -17.28 -16.48
C GLY A 237 -8.05 -17.89 -16.73
N SER A 238 -7.52 -17.69 -17.94
CA SER A 238 -6.17 -18.11 -18.34
C SER A 238 -5.10 -17.19 -17.75
N THR A 239 -3.81 -17.55 -17.92
CA THR A 239 -2.68 -16.78 -17.42
C THR A 239 -2.01 -16.03 -18.57
N CYS A 240 -2.24 -14.71 -18.64
CA CYS A 240 -1.62 -13.84 -19.64
C CYS A 240 -1.33 -12.46 -19.05
N PHE A 241 -0.06 -12.23 -18.68
CA PHE A 241 0.36 -10.97 -18.07
C PHE A 241 0.16 -9.78 -19.03
N PRO A 242 -0.48 -8.69 -18.59
CA PRO A 242 -0.79 -7.53 -19.42
C PRO A 242 0.42 -6.59 -19.58
N ILE A 243 1.44 -7.00 -20.28
CA ILE A 243 2.71 -6.26 -20.45
C ILE A 243 2.49 -4.84 -21.03
N TYR A 244 1.41 -4.64 -21.77
CA TYR A 244 1.05 -3.33 -22.30
C TYR A 244 0.72 -2.34 -21.18
N ARG A 245 0.08 -2.78 -20.09
CA ARG A 245 -0.19 -1.94 -18.91
C ARG A 245 1.09 -1.46 -18.25
N LEU A 246 2.05 -2.38 -18.08
CA LEU A 246 3.36 -2.04 -17.54
C LEU A 246 4.08 -1.01 -18.42
N ARG A 247 4.05 -1.23 -19.75
CA ARG A 247 4.63 -0.29 -20.71
C ARG A 247 3.97 1.07 -20.72
N ASP A 248 2.64 1.13 -20.59
CA ASP A 248 1.89 2.37 -20.56
C ASP A 248 2.14 3.16 -19.27
N THR A 249 2.34 2.45 -18.16
CA THR A 249 2.70 3.04 -16.86
C THR A 249 4.13 3.57 -16.85
N TYR A 250 5.07 2.88 -17.52
CA TYR A 250 6.50 3.23 -17.53
C TYR A 250 6.99 3.52 -18.95
N PRO A 251 6.65 4.67 -19.52
CA PRO A 251 7.20 5.08 -20.81
C PRO A 251 8.72 5.23 -20.70
N ALA A 252 9.45 4.97 -21.81
CA ALA A 252 10.92 4.86 -21.88
C ALA A 252 11.69 6.10 -21.35
N GLN A 253 11.03 7.20 -21.08
CA GLN A 253 11.59 8.41 -20.52
C GLN A 253 11.05 8.72 -19.12
N GLY A 254 11.83 8.38 -18.09
CA GLY A 254 11.96 9.27 -16.95
C GLY A 254 11.18 8.98 -15.67
N GLN A 255 10.36 7.97 -15.52
CA GLN A 255 9.72 7.73 -14.21
C GLN A 255 10.43 6.64 -13.38
N ARG A 256 11.63 6.95 -12.91
CA ARG A 256 12.44 6.08 -12.02
C ARG A 256 11.99 6.08 -10.56
N GLN A 257 10.79 6.58 -10.28
CA GLN A 257 10.39 6.88 -8.91
C GLN A 257 9.37 5.91 -8.33
N ARG A 258 8.87 4.98 -9.12
CA ARG A 258 7.84 4.03 -8.72
C ARG A 258 8.46 2.67 -8.43
N MET A 259 7.87 1.97 -7.48
CA MET A 259 8.21 0.59 -7.19
C MET A 259 7.15 -0.29 -7.84
N THR A 260 7.59 -1.39 -8.48
CA THR A 260 6.68 -2.38 -9.07
C THR A 260 6.83 -3.70 -8.36
N HIS A 261 5.73 -4.28 -7.94
CA HIS A 261 5.63 -5.63 -7.44
C HIS A 261 4.70 -6.45 -8.33
N ILE A 262 5.06 -7.71 -8.57
CA ILE A 262 4.23 -8.69 -9.28
C ILE A 262 3.99 -9.83 -8.29
N LEU A 263 2.73 -10.07 -7.98
CA LEU A 263 2.27 -11.11 -7.05
C LEU A 263 1.40 -12.14 -7.77
#